data_909ebfa7af13289cd986245d42254692
#
_entry.id   909ebfa7af13289cd986245d42254692
#
_cell.length_a   1.000
_cell.length_b   1.000
_cell.length_c   1.000
_cell.angle_alpha   90.00
_cell.angle_beta   90.00
_cell.angle_gamma   90.00
#
_symmetry.space_group_name_H-M   'P 1'
#
loop_
_entity.id
_entity.type
_entity.pdbx_description
1 polymer ?
#
loop_
_entity_poly.entity_id
_entity_poly.type
_entity_poly.pdbx_seq_one_letter_code
_entity_poly.pdbx_strand_id
1 'polypeptide(L)'
;NKKRPDLVLYVNGFALGVIELRRSSVSVSEGIRQNLDNQKKDFIRNFFTTMQLVMAGNDTQGLRYGTIETPEKYYLEWKEDVANPYEYKLDFHLSRICSKQRFLQIIHDFIVFDAGVKKTCRHNQFFGIEAAKQHVAKREGGIIWHTQGSGKSLTMVWLAKWIRENVQDSRVLIVTDRTELDEQIEKVFTG
;
A
#
# COMPACT_ATOMS: atom_id res chain seq x y z
N ASN A 1 11.59 -11.09 26.24
CA ASN A 1 11.40 -11.81 24.97
C ASN A 1 12.01 -10.97 23.86
N LYS A 2 13.12 -11.44 23.28
CA LYS A 2 13.74 -10.78 22.12
C LYS A 2 12.99 -11.26 20.86
N LYS A 3 12.07 -10.43 20.35
CA LYS A 3 11.48 -10.62 19.03
C LYS A 3 12.46 -10.09 17.98
N ARG A 4 12.60 -10.80 16.87
CA ARG A 4 13.52 -10.46 15.78
C ARG A 4 12.76 -10.62 14.45
N PRO A 5 12.55 -9.55 13.69
CA PRO A 5 12.02 -9.64 12.32
C PRO A 5 12.98 -10.42 11.41
N ASP A 6 12.45 -11.11 10.41
CA ASP A 6 13.27 -11.89 9.46
C ASP A 6 14.04 -10.97 8.51
N LEU A 7 13.36 -9.97 7.91
CA LEU A 7 13.97 -8.99 7.02
C LEU A 7 13.47 -7.57 7.34
N VAL A 8 14.37 -6.60 7.22
CA VAL A 8 14.05 -5.17 7.39
C VAL A 8 14.62 -4.39 6.21
N LEU A 9 13.78 -3.57 5.59
CA LEU A 9 14.16 -2.70 4.50
C LEU A 9 14.51 -1.31 5.03
N TYR A 10 15.76 -0.92 4.83
CA TYR A 10 16.29 0.39 5.23
C TYR A 10 16.44 1.31 4.03
N VAL A 11 16.07 2.57 4.20
CA VAL A 11 16.34 3.65 3.25
C VAL A 11 16.99 4.79 4.01
N ASN A 12 18.21 5.17 3.63
CA ASN A 12 18.99 6.23 4.30
C ASN A 12 19.07 6.05 5.83
N GLY A 13 19.19 4.81 6.32
CA GLY A 13 19.27 4.49 7.74
C GLY A 13 17.93 4.37 8.46
N PHE A 14 16.80 4.70 7.81
CA PHE A 14 15.46 4.52 8.39
C PHE A 14 14.89 3.16 8.01
N ALA A 15 14.36 2.44 8.98
CA ALA A 15 13.66 1.18 8.78
C ALA A 15 12.22 1.50 8.29
N LEU A 16 11.94 1.26 7.00
CA LEU A 16 10.68 1.62 6.36
C LEU A 16 9.80 0.43 5.97
N GLY A 17 10.36 -0.77 5.92
CA GLY A 17 9.62 -1.99 5.61
C GLY A 17 10.09 -3.16 6.45
N VAL A 18 9.18 -4.05 6.79
CA VAL A 18 9.47 -5.30 7.50
C VAL A 18 8.78 -6.47 6.81
N ILE A 19 9.47 -7.60 6.73
CA ILE A 19 8.96 -8.81 6.09
C ILE A 19 9.16 -9.99 7.05
N GLU A 20 8.10 -10.70 7.36
CA GLU A 20 8.13 -12.01 8.02
C GLU A 20 8.00 -13.10 6.98
N LEU A 21 8.95 -14.05 6.98
CA LEU A 21 9.00 -15.14 6.03
C LEU A 21 8.51 -16.44 6.65
N ARG A 22 7.84 -17.26 5.84
CA ARG A 22 7.38 -18.59 6.24
C ARG A 22 7.82 -19.63 5.24
N ARG A 23 8.01 -20.86 5.71
CA ARG A 23 8.23 -22.00 4.83
C ARG A 23 7.03 -22.21 3.91
N SER A 24 7.26 -22.78 2.75
CA SER A 24 6.20 -23.05 1.73
C SER A 24 5.03 -23.87 2.26
N SER A 25 5.25 -24.71 3.27
CA SER A 25 4.24 -25.53 3.93
C SER A 25 3.41 -24.80 5.00
N VAL A 26 3.78 -23.57 5.34
CA VAL A 26 3.13 -22.76 6.38
C VAL A 26 2.39 -21.59 5.72
N SER A 27 1.15 -21.35 6.13
CA SER A 27 0.37 -20.22 5.59
C SER A 27 1.04 -18.86 5.85
N VAL A 28 0.98 -17.96 4.87
CA VAL A 28 1.42 -16.56 5.02
C VAL A 28 0.67 -15.85 6.16
N SER A 29 -0.54 -16.27 6.48
CA SER A 29 -1.32 -15.76 7.62
C SER A 29 -0.58 -15.86 8.95
N GLU A 30 0.25 -16.89 9.14
CA GLU A 30 1.08 -17.02 10.35
C GLU A 30 2.13 -15.91 10.44
N GLY A 31 2.73 -15.51 9.31
CA GLY A 31 3.65 -14.38 9.26
C GLY A 31 2.94 -13.05 9.53
N ILE A 32 1.72 -12.88 8.99
CA ILE A 32 0.89 -11.69 9.27
C ILE A 32 0.57 -11.61 10.76
N ARG A 33 0.12 -12.70 11.38
CA ARG A 33 -0.18 -12.75 12.82
C ARG A 33 1.04 -12.46 13.67
N GLN A 34 2.21 -12.99 13.30
CA GLN A 34 3.46 -12.67 13.99
C GLN A 34 3.78 -11.17 13.91
N ASN A 35 3.61 -10.55 12.74
CA ASN A 35 3.78 -9.10 12.60
C ASN A 35 2.81 -8.31 13.49
N LEU A 36 1.54 -8.71 13.55
CA LEU A 36 0.55 -8.09 14.42
C LEU A 36 0.89 -8.25 15.90
N ASP A 37 1.36 -9.42 16.30
CA ASP A 37 1.83 -9.65 17.67
C ASP A 37 3.07 -8.80 18.00
N ASN A 38 4.02 -8.68 17.08
CA ASN A 38 5.22 -7.86 17.25
C ASN A 38 4.90 -6.37 17.48
N GLN A 39 3.76 -5.90 16.98
CA GLN A 39 3.28 -4.52 17.14
C GLN A 39 2.62 -4.26 18.50
N LYS A 40 2.38 -5.26 19.33
CA LYS A 40 1.81 -5.07 20.67
C LYS A 40 2.82 -4.39 21.62
N LYS A 41 2.30 -3.68 22.63
CA LYS A 41 3.11 -2.94 23.61
C LYS A 41 4.13 -3.82 24.35
N ASP A 42 3.75 -5.07 24.63
CA ASP A 42 4.58 -6.03 25.37
C ASP A 42 5.74 -6.62 24.53
N PHE A 43 5.82 -6.26 23.25
CA PHE A 43 6.84 -6.74 22.33
C PHE A 43 7.71 -5.59 21.78
N ILE A 44 7.85 -5.49 20.46
CA ILE A 44 8.75 -4.52 19.81
C ILE A 44 8.01 -3.38 19.12
N ARG A 45 6.91 -2.88 19.71
CA ARG A 45 6.08 -1.83 19.11
C ARG A 45 6.89 -0.61 18.65
N ASN A 46 7.86 -0.17 19.42
CA ASN A 46 8.69 1.00 19.07
C ASN A 46 9.48 0.81 17.77
N PHE A 47 9.79 -0.43 17.39
CA PHE A 47 10.42 -0.73 16.11
C PHE A 47 9.51 -0.38 14.92
N PHE A 48 8.20 -0.42 15.11
CA PHE A 48 7.22 -0.16 14.05
C PHE A 48 6.90 1.33 13.84
N THR A 49 7.44 2.24 14.63
CA THR A 49 7.14 3.68 14.55
C THR A 49 7.52 4.30 13.19
N THR A 50 8.58 3.81 12.55
CA THR A 50 9.02 4.28 11.22
C THR A 50 8.51 3.42 10.08
N MET A 51 7.91 2.26 10.36
CA MET A 51 7.48 1.32 9.33
C MET A 51 6.36 1.91 8.46
N GLN A 52 6.57 1.86 7.15
CA GLN A 52 5.61 2.26 6.15
C GLN A 52 4.86 1.05 5.61
N LEU A 53 5.56 -0.05 5.32
CA LEU A 53 4.97 -1.30 4.88
C LEU A 53 5.33 -2.44 5.84
N VAL A 54 4.32 -3.22 6.20
CA VAL A 54 4.42 -4.43 7.02
C VAL A 54 4.00 -5.61 6.15
N MET A 55 4.90 -6.56 5.94
CA MET A 55 4.76 -7.59 4.93
C MET A 55 5.01 -8.98 5.50
N ALA A 56 4.38 -9.98 4.89
CA ALA A 56 4.64 -11.39 5.17
C ALA A 56 4.56 -12.19 3.87
N GLY A 57 5.36 -13.25 3.76
CA GLY A 57 5.40 -14.04 2.54
C GLY A 57 5.94 -15.44 2.69
N ASN A 58 5.67 -16.26 1.67
CA ASN A 58 6.32 -17.54 1.41
C ASN A 58 6.39 -17.82 -0.11
N ASP A 59 7.15 -18.84 -0.50
CA ASP A 59 7.42 -19.13 -1.91
C ASP A 59 6.16 -19.43 -2.73
N THR A 60 5.17 -20.12 -2.15
CA THR A 60 3.96 -20.59 -2.83
C THR A 60 2.84 -19.57 -2.88
N GLN A 61 2.59 -18.87 -1.76
CA GLN A 61 1.49 -17.89 -1.66
C GLN A 61 1.93 -16.48 -2.04
N GLY A 62 3.25 -16.25 -2.16
CA GLY A 62 3.86 -14.96 -2.45
C GLY A 62 3.81 -14.01 -1.26
N LEU A 63 3.84 -12.70 -1.55
CA LEU A 63 3.88 -11.64 -0.54
C LEU A 63 2.49 -11.07 -0.28
N ARG A 64 2.21 -10.79 0.99
CA ARG A 64 1.09 -9.97 1.45
C ARG A 64 1.64 -8.71 2.11
N TYR A 65 0.99 -7.58 1.93
CA TYR A 65 1.43 -6.30 2.48
C TYR A 65 0.28 -5.49 3.07
N GLY A 66 0.62 -4.68 4.01
CA GLY A 66 -0.26 -3.72 4.67
C GLY A 66 0.57 -2.63 5.32
N THR A 67 -0.04 -1.89 6.22
CA THR A 67 0.60 -0.89 7.07
C THR A 67 0.58 -1.33 8.53
N ILE A 68 1.09 -0.51 9.42
CA ILE A 68 0.98 -0.77 10.87
C ILE A 68 -0.50 -0.96 11.26
N GLU A 69 -0.76 -1.93 12.12
CA GLU A 69 -2.10 -2.25 12.67
C GLU A 69 -3.16 -2.66 11.62
N THR A 70 -2.76 -2.92 10.37
CA THR A 70 -3.69 -3.48 9.38
C THR A 70 -4.19 -4.87 9.83
N PRO A 71 -5.49 -5.09 10.04
CA PRO A 71 -6.02 -6.41 10.39
C PRO A 71 -5.70 -7.46 9.31
N GLU A 72 -5.50 -8.73 9.71
CA GLU A 72 -5.10 -9.83 8.82
C GLU A 72 -5.92 -9.88 7.52
N LYS A 73 -7.25 -9.78 7.64
CA LYS A 73 -8.18 -9.86 6.50
C LYS A 73 -8.05 -8.74 5.46
N TYR A 74 -7.34 -7.66 5.79
CA TYR A 74 -7.12 -6.51 4.91
C TYR A 74 -5.71 -6.44 4.34
N TYR A 75 -4.85 -7.43 4.61
CA TYR A 75 -3.57 -7.52 3.92
C TYR A 75 -3.78 -7.73 2.42
N LEU A 76 -3.03 -7.00 1.64
CA LEU A 76 -3.17 -6.90 0.19
C LEU A 76 -2.22 -7.87 -0.52
N GLU A 77 -2.58 -8.27 -1.72
CA GLU A 77 -1.71 -8.97 -2.67
C GLU A 77 -1.42 -8.05 -3.84
N TRP A 78 -0.16 -8.00 -4.25
CA TRP A 78 0.20 -7.27 -5.46
C TRP A 78 -0.04 -8.15 -6.68
N LYS A 79 -0.72 -7.61 -7.68
CA LYS A 79 -1.03 -8.32 -8.93
C LYS A 79 -0.62 -7.46 -10.11
N GLU A 80 0.07 -8.06 -11.06
CA GLU A 80 0.40 -7.46 -12.35
C GLU A 80 0.11 -8.48 -13.45
N ASP A 81 -0.43 -8.00 -14.57
CA ASP A 81 -0.69 -8.82 -15.76
C ASP A 81 0.57 -8.89 -16.63
N VAL A 82 1.60 -9.51 -16.08
CA VAL A 82 2.88 -9.76 -16.74
C VAL A 82 3.37 -11.16 -16.42
N ALA A 83 4.14 -11.75 -17.33
CA ALA A 83 4.73 -13.05 -17.11
C ALA A 83 5.62 -13.05 -15.85
N ASN A 84 5.50 -14.09 -15.05
CA ASN A 84 6.39 -14.32 -13.91
C ASN A 84 7.65 -15.06 -14.41
N PRO A 85 8.82 -14.42 -14.41
CA PRO A 85 10.07 -15.06 -14.81
C PRO A 85 10.74 -15.86 -13.70
N TYR A 86 10.19 -15.84 -12.49
CA TYR A 86 10.77 -16.48 -11.30
C TYR A 86 10.12 -17.82 -11.02
N GLU A 87 10.86 -18.72 -10.41
CA GLU A 87 10.36 -20.01 -9.94
C GLU A 87 9.31 -19.84 -8.85
N TYR A 88 9.59 -18.93 -7.90
CA TYR A 88 8.73 -18.70 -6.74
C TYR A 88 7.88 -17.43 -6.89
N LYS A 89 6.64 -17.53 -6.42
CA LYS A 89 5.70 -16.40 -6.39
C LYS A 89 6.20 -15.27 -5.49
N LEU A 90 6.92 -15.62 -4.42
CA LEU A 90 7.52 -14.65 -3.51
C LEU A 90 8.53 -13.75 -4.22
N ASP A 91 9.45 -14.32 -5.00
CA ASP A 91 10.48 -13.56 -5.71
C ASP A 91 9.85 -12.58 -6.71
N PHE A 92 8.81 -13.02 -7.42
CA PHE A 92 8.04 -12.16 -8.30
C PHE A 92 7.46 -10.95 -7.54
N HIS A 93 6.75 -11.18 -6.45
CA HIS A 93 6.14 -10.10 -5.68
C HIS A 93 7.20 -9.17 -5.05
N LEU A 94 8.29 -9.71 -4.52
CA LEU A 94 9.39 -8.91 -3.98
C LEU A 94 10.01 -8.02 -5.07
N SER A 95 10.28 -8.57 -6.25
CA SER A 95 10.84 -7.81 -7.38
C SER A 95 9.93 -6.66 -7.81
N ARG A 96 8.61 -6.78 -7.60
CA ARG A 96 7.63 -5.75 -7.96
C ARG A 96 7.45 -4.70 -6.88
N ILE A 97 7.13 -5.09 -5.64
CA ILE A 97 6.84 -4.14 -4.55
C ILE A 97 8.12 -3.55 -3.95
N CYS A 98 9.14 -4.40 -3.76
CA CYS A 98 10.39 -4.00 -3.10
C CYS A 98 11.43 -3.48 -4.08
N SER A 99 11.13 -3.35 -5.39
CA SER A 99 12.01 -2.61 -6.29
C SER A 99 12.17 -1.18 -5.76
N LYS A 100 13.39 -0.68 -5.76
CA LYS A 100 13.75 0.59 -5.10
C LYS A 100 12.83 1.75 -5.48
N GLN A 101 12.57 1.90 -6.77
CA GLN A 101 11.71 2.98 -7.27
C GLN A 101 10.27 2.81 -6.81
N ARG A 102 9.67 1.61 -6.96
CA ARG A 102 8.27 1.38 -6.61
C ARG A 102 8.03 1.44 -5.11
N PHE A 103 8.94 0.87 -4.31
CA PHE A 103 8.86 0.92 -2.86
C PHE A 103 8.80 2.36 -2.36
N LEU A 104 9.71 3.22 -2.86
CA LEU A 104 9.72 4.64 -2.51
C LEU A 104 8.48 5.38 -3.02
N GLN A 105 8.04 5.07 -4.23
CA GLN A 105 6.82 5.65 -4.80
C GLN A 105 5.57 5.28 -4.00
N ILE A 106 5.42 4.02 -3.59
CA ILE A 106 4.29 3.60 -2.73
C ILE A 106 4.31 4.39 -1.42
N ILE A 107 5.47 4.55 -0.80
CA ILE A 107 5.60 5.28 0.46
C ILE A 107 5.26 6.76 0.28
N HIS A 108 5.75 7.39 -0.76
CA HIS A 108 5.58 8.83 -1.01
C HIS A 108 4.17 9.18 -1.49
N ASP A 109 3.69 8.46 -2.53
CA ASP A 109 2.46 8.82 -3.23
C ASP A 109 1.21 8.14 -2.66
N PHE A 110 1.35 6.94 -2.04
CA PHE A 110 0.23 6.04 -1.76
C PHE A 110 0.05 5.65 -0.29
N ILE A 111 0.61 6.41 0.62
CA ILE A 111 0.29 6.34 2.05
C ILE A 111 -0.66 7.48 2.40
N VAL A 112 -1.76 7.16 3.09
CA VAL A 112 -2.70 8.13 3.63
C VAL A 112 -3.15 7.70 5.02
N PHE A 113 -3.65 8.66 5.80
CA PHE A 113 -4.36 8.40 7.04
C PHE A 113 -5.85 8.63 6.81
N ASP A 114 -6.66 7.63 7.11
CA ASP A 114 -8.12 7.67 7.00
C ASP A 114 -8.68 7.44 8.40
N ALA A 115 -9.22 8.49 9.00
CA ALA A 115 -9.65 8.52 10.39
C ALA A 115 -8.57 8.00 11.37
N GLY A 116 -7.32 8.43 11.18
CA GLY A 116 -6.17 8.03 11.99
C GLY A 116 -5.61 6.63 11.67
N VAL A 117 -6.22 5.88 10.76
CA VAL A 117 -5.75 4.58 10.31
C VAL A 117 -4.87 4.74 9.08
N LYS A 118 -3.61 4.31 9.19
CA LYS A 118 -2.67 4.32 8.08
C LYS A 118 -3.07 3.30 7.02
N LYS A 119 -3.14 3.72 5.77
CA LYS A 119 -3.53 2.88 4.62
C LYS A 119 -2.56 3.02 3.46
N THR A 120 -2.43 1.96 2.67
CA THR A 120 -1.69 1.95 1.41
C THR A 120 -2.56 1.46 0.26
N CYS A 121 -2.10 1.66 -0.98
CA CYS A 121 -2.87 1.34 -2.18
C CYS A 121 -2.90 -0.15 -2.51
N ARG A 122 -3.96 -0.56 -3.20
CA ARG A 122 -4.03 -1.81 -3.96
C ARG A 122 -3.34 -1.63 -5.33
N HIS A 123 -2.93 -2.73 -5.95
CA HIS A 123 -2.33 -2.70 -7.29
C HIS A 123 -3.19 -1.98 -8.34
N ASN A 124 -4.51 -2.21 -8.34
CA ASN A 124 -5.42 -1.56 -9.28
C ASN A 124 -5.51 -0.05 -9.07
N GLN A 125 -5.43 0.43 -7.83
CA GLN A 125 -5.39 1.85 -7.52
C GLN A 125 -4.06 2.47 -7.99
N PHE A 126 -2.95 1.79 -7.72
CA PHE A 126 -1.63 2.22 -8.18
C PHE A 126 -1.60 2.40 -9.70
N PHE A 127 -1.93 1.36 -10.46
CA PHE A 127 -1.89 1.43 -11.92
C PHE A 127 -2.91 2.38 -12.51
N GLY A 128 -4.11 2.47 -11.93
CA GLY A 128 -5.13 3.43 -12.34
C GLY A 128 -4.66 4.89 -12.21
N ILE A 129 -3.97 5.20 -11.10
CA ILE A 129 -3.41 6.53 -10.87
C ILE A 129 -2.22 6.79 -11.79
N GLU A 130 -1.32 5.82 -11.98
CA GLU A 130 -0.20 5.98 -12.92
C GLU A 130 -0.68 6.26 -14.35
N ALA A 131 -1.73 5.58 -14.80
CA ALA A 131 -2.36 5.86 -16.10
C ALA A 131 -2.98 7.28 -16.11
N ALA A 132 -3.71 7.65 -15.05
CA ALA A 132 -4.32 8.98 -14.94
C ALA A 132 -3.28 10.11 -14.96
N LYS A 133 -2.13 9.93 -14.30
CA LYS A 133 -1.01 10.90 -14.35
C LYS A 133 -0.58 11.21 -15.78
N GLN A 134 -0.53 10.20 -16.64
CA GLN A 134 -0.16 10.36 -18.06
C GLN A 134 -1.22 11.16 -18.83
N HIS A 135 -2.51 10.93 -18.57
CA HIS A 135 -3.61 11.70 -19.17
C HIS A 135 -3.60 13.17 -18.70
N VAL A 136 -3.43 13.38 -17.41
CA VAL A 136 -3.32 14.75 -16.84
C VAL A 136 -2.15 15.52 -17.47
N ALA A 137 -0.98 14.88 -17.64
CA ALA A 137 0.18 15.52 -18.27
C ALA A 137 -0.09 15.95 -19.71
N LYS A 138 -0.94 15.22 -20.44
CA LYS A 138 -1.38 15.53 -21.81
C LYS A 138 -2.60 16.47 -21.85
N ARG A 139 -3.16 16.82 -20.71
CA ARG A 139 -4.45 17.55 -20.58
C ARG A 139 -5.63 16.82 -21.22
N GLU A 140 -5.61 15.49 -21.17
CA GLU A 140 -6.65 14.61 -21.66
C GLU A 140 -7.54 14.13 -20.50
N GLY A 141 -8.84 13.97 -20.75
CA GLY A 141 -9.74 13.31 -19.84
C GLY A 141 -9.57 11.79 -19.86
N GLY A 142 -10.30 11.09 -18.96
CA GLY A 142 -10.28 9.64 -18.94
C GLY A 142 -11.31 9.06 -17.97
N ILE A 143 -11.46 7.75 -18.00
CA ILE A 143 -12.33 6.98 -17.10
C ILE A 143 -11.48 5.91 -16.40
N ILE A 144 -11.51 5.92 -15.07
CA ILE A 144 -10.96 4.83 -14.26
C ILE A 144 -12.10 3.88 -13.91
N TRP A 145 -12.13 2.73 -14.57
CA TRP A 145 -13.18 1.73 -14.33
C TRP A 145 -12.75 0.75 -13.23
N HIS A 146 -13.32 0.93 -12.06
CA HIS A 146 -13.09 0.04 -10.92
C HIS A 146 -14.40 -0.56 -10.41
N THR A 147 -14.37 -1.85 -10.01
CA THR A 147 -15.52 -2.55 -9.43
C THR A 147 -15.94 -1.94 -8.08
N GLN A 148 -17.15 -2.26 -7.62
CA GLN A 148 -17.60 -1.87 -6.29
C GLN A 148 -16.68 -2.45 -5.20
N GLY A 149 -16.39 -1.69 -4.16
CA GLY A 149 -15.50 -2.11 -3.06
C GLY A 149 -13.99 -2.08 -3.39
N SER A 150 -13.59 -1.62 -4.57
CA SER A 150 -12.16 -1.52 -4.97
C SER A 150 -11.40 -0.35 -4.35
N GLY A 151 -12.08 0.51 -3.58
CA GLY A 151 -11.46 1.68 -2.93
C GLY A 151 -11.40 2.92 -3.81
N LYS A 152 -12.44 3.17 -4.64
CA LYS A 152 -12.53 4.34 -5.54
C LYS A 152 -12.33 5.68 -4.83
N SER A 153 -12.87 5.84 -3.63
CA SER A 153 -12.73 7.07 -2.83
C SER A 153 -11.26 7.39 -2.53
N LEU A 154 -10.48 6.40 -2.10
CA LEU A 154 -9.03 6.57 -1.89
C LEU A 154 -8.28 6.83 -3.20
N THR A 155 -8.71 6.21 -4.31
CA THR A 155 -8.11 6.50 -5.63
C THR A 155 -8.28 7.98 -6.00
N MET A 156 -9.46 8.57 -5.76
CA MET A 156 -9.70 10.00 -5.99
C MET A 156 -8.81 10.87 -5.10
N VAL A 157 -8.68 10.53 -3.83
CA VAL A 157 -7.82 11.27 -2.87
C VAL A 157 -6.37 11.26 -3.31
N TRP A 158 -5.80 10.09 -3.64
CA TRP A 158 -4.41 10.00 -4.10
C TRP A 158 -4.16 10.75 -5.40
N LEU A 159 -5.10 10.65 -6.36
CA LEU A 159 -4.99 11.39 -7.61
C LEU A 159 -5.06 12.91 -7.39
N ALA A 160 -5.99 13.36 -6.55
CA ALA A 160 -6.13 14.77 -6.21
C ALA A 160 -4.89 15.32 -5.50
N LYS A 161 -4.34 14.56 -4.53
CA LYS A 161 -3.07 14.87 -3.87
C LYS A 161 -1.96 15.05 -4.90
N TRP A 162 -1.77 14.04 -5.76
CA TRP A 162 -0.72 14.08 -6.77
C TRP A 162 -0.87 15.28 -7.72
N ILE A 163 -2.09 15.59 -8.20
CA ILE A 163 -2.34 16.74 -9.06
C ILE A 163 -1.91 18.03 -8.35
N ARG A 164 -2.29 18.21 -7.09
CA ARG A 164 -1.95 19.42 -6.32
C ARG A 164 -0.46 19.59 -6.06
N GLU A 165 0.26 18.49 -5.93
CA GLU A 165 1.71 18.49 -5.66
C GLU A 165 2.54 18.66 -6.94
N ASN A 166 2.04 18.22 -8.10
CA ASN A 166 2.84 18.11 -9.33
C ASN A 166 2.35 18.98 -10.50
N VAL A 167 1.14 19.55 -10.42
CA VAL A 167 0.59 20.42 -11.49
C VAL A 167 0.48 21.83 -10.97
N GLN A 168 1.24 22.74 -11.58
CA GLN A 168 1.26 24.15 -11.20
C GLN A 168 -0.13 24.79 -11.33
N ASP A 169 -0.50 25.62 -10.33
CA ASP A 169 -1.77 26.36 -10.26
C ASP A 169 -3.03 25.48 -10.39
N SER A 170 -2.90 24.20 -10.05
CA SER A 170 -4.01 23.25 -10.16
C SER A 170 -5.10 23.50 -9.12
N ARG A 171 -6.35 23.33 -9.56
CA ARG A 171 -7.52 23.26 -8.69
C ARG A 171 -8.22 21.93 -8.96
N VAL A 172 -8.57 21.21 -7.90
CA VAL A 172 -9.26 19.92 -8.01
C VAL A 172 -10.68 20.10 -7.49
N LEU A 173 -11.66 19.78 -8.32
CA LEU A 173 -13.07 19.70 -7.95
C LEU A 173 -13.47 18.22 -7.98
N ILE A 174 -14.01 17.73 -6.87
CA ILE A 174 -14.58 16.39 -6.77
C ILE A 174 -16.10 16.55 -6.74
N VAL A 175 -16.77 15.85 -7.65
CA VAL A 175 -18.23 15.82 -7.73
C VAL A 175 -18.70 14.41 -7.47
N THR A 176 -19.60 14.24 -6.51
CA THR A 176 -20.20 12.95 -6.16
C THR A 176 -21.72 13.04 -6.25
N ASP A 177 -22.38 11.91 -6.41
CA ASP A 177 -23.83 11.79 -6.47
C ASP A 177 -24.46 11.38 -5.12
N ARG A 178 -23.64 11.20 -4.08
CA ARG A 178 -24.06 10.71 -2.75
C ARG A 178 -23.40 11.47 -1.62
N THR A 179 -24.21 11.97 -0.70
CA THR A 179 -23.75 12.71 0.49
C THR A 179 -22.85 11.85 1.40
N GLU A 180 -23.14 10.54 1.54
CA GLU A 180 -22.30 9.60 2.32
C GLU A 180 -20.89 9.48 1.75
N LEU A 181 -20.74 9.60 0.43
CA LEU A 181 -19.43 9.55 -0.25
C LEU A 181 -18.66 10.86 -0.03
N ASP A 182 -19.35 12.00 0.00
CA ASP A 182 -18.77 13.32 0.28
C ASP A 182 -18.14 13.32 1.68
N GLU A 183 -18.86 12.85 2.69
CA GLU A 183 -18.36 12.77 4.07
C GLU A 183 -17.15 11.84 4.19
N GLN A 184 -17.13 10.72 3.46
CA GLN A 184 -15.98 9.81 3.46
C GLN A 184 -14.74 10.45 2.83
N ILE A 185 -14.92 11.15 1.72
CA ILE A 185 -13.84 11.84 1.03
C ILE A 185 -13.30 12.98 1.89
N GLU A 186 -14.18 13.80 2.45
CA GLU A 186 -13.82 14.91 3.33
C GLU A 186 -12.98 14.44 4.53
N LYS A 187 -13.38 13.34 5.19
CA LYS A 187 -12.63 12.75 6.31
C LYS A 187 -11.21 12.31 5.93
N VAL A 188 -11.00 11.84 4.70
CA VAL A 188 -9.66 11.44 4.23
C VAL A 188 -8.80 12.65 3.85
N PHE A 189 -9.40 13.76 3.43
CA PHE A 189 -8.68 15.01 3.14
C PHE A 189 -8.34 15.83 4.39
N THR A 190 -9.10 15.69 5.46
CA THR A 190 -8.95 16.45 6.71
C THR A 190 -8.24 15.69 7.81
N GLY A 191 -8.12 14.36 7.74
CA GLY A 191 -7.42 13.49 8.69
C GLY A 191 -5.96 13.35 8.41
#